data_177bc9ba0045d885fcec194281650bfb
#
_entry.id   177bc9ba0045d885fcec194281650bfb
#
_cell.length_a   1.000
_cell.length_b   1.000
_cell.length_c   1.000
_cell.angle_alpha   90.00
_cell.angle_beta   90.00
_cell.angle_gamma   90.00
#
_symmetry.space_group_name_H-M   'P 1'
#
loop_
_entity.id
_entity.type
_entity.pdbx_description
1 polymer ?
#
loop_
_entity_poly.entity_id
_entity_poly.type
_entity_poly.pdbx_seq_one_letter_code
_entity_poly.pdbx_strand_id
1 'polypeptide(L)'
;MKTFKIPAFYESSLISKVKQKRKSEDPRKMDFSPSVLDFGAVEIVLARHFGFCYGVENAIEIAYKALYENPGKRILLLSQMIHNPDVNKDLEDNGIGFIQDTYGKQLISWDDVTADDVLIIPAFGTTIELEALLKKKGIPTEKYNTTCPFVEKVWNRSEKLGKENNTVIIHGKPSHEETRATFSHSSSGAKSIVIKDMNEAILLASFIKGERDFDEFDSYFKGRYSSDFN
;
A
#
# COMPACT_ATOMS: atom_id res chain seq x y z
N MET A 1 18.08 -6.67 18.94
CA MET A 1 17.25 -5.91 19.92
C MET A 1 16.89 -4.59 19.26
N LYS A 2 15.60 -4.21 19.23
CA LYS A 2 15.21 -2.93 18.60
C LYS A 2 15.79 -1.77 19.42
N THR A 3 16.48 -0.85 18.79
CA THR A 3 17.14 0.32 19.44
C THR A 3 16.22 1.54 19.53
N PHE A 4 15.02 1.48 18.94
CA PHE A 4 14.02 2.54 18.93
C PHE A 4 12.67 2.05 19.51
N LYS A 5 11.90 2.97 20.08
CA LYS A 5 10.58 2.68 20.64
C LYS A 5 9.50 2.99 19.63
N ILE A 6 8.57 2.05 19.46
CA ILE A 6 7.28 2.29 18.84
C ILE A 6 6.34 2.75 19.96
N PRO A 7 5.49 3.77 19.76
CA PRO A 7 4.57 4.24 20.78
C PRO A 7 3.70 3.12 21.35
N ALA A 8 3.42 3.19 22.65
CA ALA A 8 2.55 2.25 23.36
C ALA A 8 1.13 2.15 22.76
N PHE A 9 0.73 3.16 22.00
CA PHE A 9 -0.50 3.17 21.20
C PHE A 9 -0.61 1.96 20.27
N TYR A 10 0.52 1.48 19.71
CA TYR A 10 0.56 0.28 18.85
C TYR A 10 0.76 -1.03 19.63
N GLU A 11 1.02 -0.96 20.95
CA GLU A 11 1.36 -2.12 21.80
C GLU A 11 0.47 -2.18 23.04
N SER A 12 -0.78 -2.64 22.91
CA SER A 12 -1.62 -2.94 24.06
C SER A 12 -1.04 -4.13 24.86
N SER A 13 -0.73 -3.92 26.14
CA SER A 13 -0.22 -4.99 27.02
C SER A 13 -1.22 -6.16 27.17
N LEU A 14 -2.51 -5.87 27.22
CA LEU A 14 -3.58 -6.88 27.29
C LEU A 14 -3.63 -7.69 25.99
N ILE A 15 -3.68 -7.02 24.85
CA ILE A 15 -3.74 -7.65 23.54
C ILE A 15 -2.48 -8.48 23.27
N SER A 16 -1.31 -7.99 23.67
CA SER A 16 -0.04 -8.74 23.54
C SER A 16 -0.08 -10.04 24.35
N LYS A 17 -0.64 -10.03 25.56
CA LYS A 17 -0.83 -11.25 26.38
C LYS A 17 -1.79 -12.23 25.71
N VAL A 18 -2.91 -11.76 25.17
CA VAL A 18 -3.86 -12.61 24.43
C VAL A 18 -3.17 -13.26 23.23
N LYS A 19 -2.45 -12.47 22.41
CA LYS A 19 -1.70 -12.98 21.25
C LYS A 19 -0.64 -14.00 21.66
N GLN A 20 0.12 -13.74 22.73
CA GLN A 20 1.14 -14.69 23.25
C GLN A 20 0.50 -16.00 23.73
N LYS A 21 -0.58 -15.92 24.52
CA LYS A 21 -1.31 -17.10 25.00
C LYS A 21 -1.80 -17.93 23.82
N ARG A 22 -2.50 -17.33 22.86
CA ARG A 22 -2.98 -18.02 21.66
C ARG A 22 -1.86 -18.63 20.82
N LYS A 23 -0.71 -17.97 20.72
CA LYS A 23 0.48 -18.50 20.02
C LYS A 23 1.07 -19.72 20.72
N SER A 24 1.07 -19.76 22.06
CA SER A 24 1.57 -20.91 22.82
C SER A 24 0.62 -22.10 22.77
N GLU A 25 -0.71 -21.86 22.81
CA GLU A 25 -1.74 -22.90 22.81
C GLU A 25 -1.98 -23.47 21.40
N ASP A 26 -1.90 -22.64 20.36
CA ASP A 26 -2.11 -23.01 18.97
C ASP A 26 -1.05 -22.39 18.04
N PRO A 27 0.20 -22.91 18.08
CA PRO A 27 1.31 -22.37 17.28
C PRO A 27 1.09 -22.51 15.77
N ARG A 28 0.27 -23.48 15.33
CA ARG A 28 -0.06 -23.72 13.92
C ARG A 28 -1.27 -22.91 13.43
N LYS A 29 -1.92 -22.17 14.33
CA LYS A 29 -3.11 -21.34 14.02
C LYS A 29 -4.27 -22.14 13.40
N MET A 30 -4.48 -23.35 13.86
CA MET A 30 -5.53 -24.28 13.36
C MET A 30 -6.86 -24.10 14.08
N ASP A 31 -6.86 -23.52 15.28
CA ASP A 31 -8.06 -23.18 16.03
C ASP A 31 -8.55 -21.78 15.66
N PHE A 32 -9.67 -21.68 14.99
CA PHE A 32 -10.30 -20.42 14.54
C PHE A 32 -11.32 -19.86 15.54
N SER A 33 -11.51 -20.50 16.69
CA SER A 33 -12.41 -20.00 17.74
C SER A 33 -11.95 -18.61 18.23
N PRO A 34 -12.87 -17.71 18.59
CA PRO A 34 -12.53 -16.40 19.14
C PRO A 34 -11.92 -16.55 20.55
N SER A 35 -11.19 -15.53 21.00
CA SER A 35 -10.81 -15.39 22.40
C SER A 35 -11.85 -14.56 23.12
N VAL A 36 -12.36 -15.10 24.24
CA VAL A 36 -13.35 -14.41 25.07
C VAL A 36 -12.64 -13.81 26.29
N LEU A 37 -12.84 -12.53 26.51
CA LEU A 37 -12.37 -11.81 27.69
C LEU A 37 -13.61 -11.40 28.51
N ASP A 38 -13.80 -12.11 29.61
CA ASP A 38 -14.90 -11.83 30.54
C ASP A 38 -14.42 -10.87 31.64
N PHE A 39 -15.10 -9.71 31.75
CA PHE A 39 -14.90 -8.69 32.77
C PHE A 39 -16.08 -8.61 33.74
N GLY A 40 -16.94 -9.62 33.79
CA GLY A 40 -18.12 -9.70 34.62
C GLY A 40 -19.31 -8.93 34.03
N ALA A 41 -19.27 -7.61 34.03
CA ALA A 41 -20.33 -6.79 33.46
C ALA A 41 -20.32 -6.71 31.92
N VAL A 42 -19.17 -7.02 31.29
CA VAL A 42 -18.96 -6.95 29.84
C VAL A 42 -18.10 -8.11 29.40
N GLU A 43 -18.53 -8.78 28.34
CA GLU A 43 -17.76 -9.80 27.63
C GLU A 43 -17.27 -9.23 26.31
N ILE A 44 -15.95 -9.35 26.03
CA ILE A 44 -15.33 -8.93 24.78
C ILE A 44 -14.90 -10.17 24.01
N VAL A 45 -15.49 -10.36 22.83
CA VAL A 45 -15.17 -11.47 21.94
C VAL A 45 -14.20 -10.98 20.86
N LEU A 46 -12.96 -11.48 20.90
CA LEU A 46 -11.91 -11.13 19.92
C LEU A 46 -11.81 -12.21 18.85
N ALA A 47 -11.88 -11.81 17.60
CA ALA A 47 -11.62 -12.72 16.49
C ALA A 47 -10.26 -13.40 16.62
N ARG A 48 -10.09 -14.59 16.02
CA ARG A 48 -8.80 -15.32 16.07
C ARG A 48 -7.65 -14.52 15.44
N HIS A 49 -7.93 -13.83 14.34
CA HIS A 49 -7.01 -12.95 13.65
C HIS A 49 -7.53 -11.52 13.70
N PHE A 50 -6.80 -10.64 14.34
CA PHE A 50 -7.14 -9.23 14.52
C PHE A 50 -5.87 -8.39 14.66
N GLY A 51 -6.04 -7.06 14.52
CA GLY A 51 -4.97 -6.07 14.55
C GLY A 51 -4.36 -5.84 13.17
N PHE A 52 -3.23 -5.19 13.14
CA PHE A 52 -2.51 -4.92 11.91
C PHE A 52 -1.92 -6.21 11.31
N CYS A 53 -1.91 -6.29 10.00
CA CYS A 53 -1.18 -7.34 9.30
C CYS A 53 0.34 -7.07 9.35
N TYR A 54 1.13 -8.07 9.00
CA TYR A 54 2.58 -7.96 8.98
C TYR A 54 3.09 -6.75 8.15
N GLY A 55 2.48 -6.50 6.98
CA GLY A 55 2.87 -5.38 6.13
C GLY A 55 2.69 -4.02 6.81
N VAL A 56 1.57 -3.83 7.51
CA VAL A 56 1.29 -2.60 8.27
C VAL A 56 2.21 -2.45 9.49
N GLU A 57 2.40 -3.53 10.26
CA GLU A 57 3.32 -3.50 11.41
C GLU A 57 4.75 -3.13 10.95
N ASN A 58 5.22 -3.74 9.86
CA ASN A 58 6.53 -3.44 9.28
C ASN A 58 6.63 -1.99 8.77
N ALA A 59 5.60 -1.46 8.13
CA ALA A 59 5.58 -0.10 7.63
C ALA A 59 5.69 0.93 8.77
N ILE A 60 4.93 0.75 9.84
CA ILE A 60 5.01 1.58 11.04
C ILE A 60 6.41 1.49 11.66
N GLU A 61 6.97 0.29 11.80
CA GLU A 61 8.32 0.11 12.34
C GLU A 61 9.38 0.86 11.53
N ILE A 62 9.31 0.80 10.21
CA ILE A 62 10.25 1.50 9.31
C ILE A 62 10.09 3.03 9.45
N ALA A 63 8.86 3.55 9.59
CA ALA A 63 8.64 4.97 9.80
C ALA A 63 9.29 5.46 11.11
N TYR A 64 9.09 4.76 12.21
CA TYR A 64 9.74 5.09 13.48
C TYR A 64 11.26 4.89 13.45
N LYS A 65 11.75 3.91 12.69
CA LYS A 65 13.17 3.74 12.42
C LYS A 65 13.74 4.95 11.67
N ALA A 66 13.02 5.47 10.66
CA ALA A 66 13.44 6.65 9.91
C ALA A 66 13.55 7.88 10.84
N LEU A 67 12.57 8.10 11.73
CA LEU A 67 12.63 9.16 12.76
C LEU A 67 13.85 9.00 13.69
N TYR A 68 14.09 7.79 14.17
CA TYR A 68 15.19 7.52 15.10
C TYR A 68 16.58 7.69 14.46
N GLU A 69 16.74 7.25 13.23
CA GLU A 69 18.05 7.27 12.53
C GLU A 69 18.40 8.64 11.93
N ASN A 70 17.44 9.57 11.85
CA ASN A 70 17.63 10.86 11.18
C ASN A 70 17.19 12.04 12.06
N PRO A 71 17.76 12.20 13.26
CA PRO A 71 17.39 13.30 14.14
C PRO A 71 17.71 14.65 13.47
N GLY A 72 16.73 15.55 13.49
CA GLY A 72 16.86 16.90 12.91
C GLY A 72 16.72 17.01 11.41
N LYS A 73 16.53 15.90 10.68
CA LYS A 73 16.21 15.93 9.25
C LYS A 73 14.70 16.02 9.03
N ARG A 74 14.31 16.63 7.90
CA ARG A 74 12.93 16.59 7.44
C ARG A 74 12.62 15.19 6.89
N ILE A 75 11.58 14.55 7.45
CA ILE A 75 11.15 13.22 7.03
C ILE A 75 9.80 13.36 6.33
N LEU A 76 9.72 12.84 5.14
CA LEU A 76 8.55 12.94 4.28
C LEU A 76 8.05 11.54 3.94
N LEU A 77 6.75 11.36 4.02
CA LEU A 77 6.05 10.19 3.52
C LEU A 77 5.43 10.54 2.16
N LEU A 78 5.62 9.70 1.16
CA LEU A 78 5.17 10.00 -0.21
C LEU A 78 3.67 10.26 -0.27
N SER A 79 2.88 9.44 0.45
CA SER A 79 1.44 9.63 0.66
C SER A 79 1.05 9.07 2.03
N GLN A 80 -0.21 8.85 2.34
CA GLN A 80 -0.61 8.20 3.59
C GLN A 80 0.03 6.81 3.73
N MET A 81 0.48 6.45 4.94
CA MET A 81 1.11 5.15 5.20
C MET A 81 0.16 4.00 4.89
N ILE A 82 -1.07 4.13 5.38
CA ILE A 82 -2.19 3.20 5.22
C ILE A 82 -3.50 3.97 5.31
N HIS A 83 -4.63 3.35 4.97
CA HIS A 83 -5.97 3.97 5.14
C HIS A 83 -6.47 3.90 6.59
N ASN A 84 -5.65 4.43 7.50
CA ASN A 84 -6.01 4.58 8.91
C ASN A 84 -5.66 5.98 9.39
N PRO A 85 -6.66 6.84 9.67
CA PRO A 85 -6.43 8.23 10.06
C PRO A 85 -5.62 8.37 11.35
N ASP A 86 -5.81 7.47 12.32
CA ASP A 86 -5.10 7.54 13.60
C ASP A 86 -3.61 7.26 13.42
N VAL A 87 -3.26 6.30 12.55
CA VAL A 87 -1.85 6.00 12.22
C VAL A 87 -1.21 7.18 11.49
N ASN A 88 -1.89 7.74 10.49
CA ASN A 88 -1.34 8.86 9.72
C ASN A 88 -1.20 10.11 10.61
N LYS A 89 -2.19 10.39 11.47
CA LYS A 89 -2.12 11.48 12.43
C LYS A 89 -0.97 11.30 13.41
N ASP A 90 -0.78 10.10 13.96
CA ASP A 90 0.32 9.82 14.87
C ASP A 90 1.69 10.05 14.20
N LEU A 91 1.86 9.63 12.95
CA LEU A 91 3.08 9.90 12.18
C LEU A 91 3.30 11.40 11.94
N GLU A 92 2.24 12.16 11.64
CA GLU A 92 2.26 13.61 11.48
C GLU A 92 2.61 14.31 12.79
N ASP A 93 1.97 13.93 13.90
CA ASP A 93 2.23 14.46 15.25
C ASP A 93 3.70 14.20 15.69
N ASN A 94 4.35 13.16 15.14
CA ASN A 94 5.76 12.86 15.33
C ASN A 94 6.70 13.53 14.30
N GLY A 95 6.18 14.43 13.46
CA GLY A 95 6.98 15.27 12.56
C GLY A 95 7.23 14.71 11.18
N ILE A 96 6.48 13.70 10.73
CA ILE A 96 6.52 13.21 9.34
C ILE A 96 5.56 14.05 8.49
N GLY A 97 6.09 14.69 7.45
CA GLY A 97 5.28 15.40 6.46
C GLY A 97 4.74 14.48 5.36
N PHE A 98 3.65 14.87 4.70
CA PHE A 98 3.06 14.11 3.57
C PHE A 98 3.24 14.90 2.28
N ILE A 99 3.81 14.26 1.23
CA ILE A 99 4.02 14.91 -0.08
C ILE A 99 2.72 14.94 -0.88
N GLN A 100 1.93 13.87 -0.82
CA GLN A 100 0.66 13.73 -1.55
C GLN A 100 -0.42 13.15 -0.63
N ASP A 101 -1.69 13.38 -1.01
CA ASP A 101 -2.79 12.58 -0.48
C ASP A 101 -2.93 11.23 -1.23
N THR A 102 -3.86 10.38 -0.80
CA THR A 102 -4.11 9.05 -1.40
C THR A 102 -4.60 9.09 -2.85
N TYR A 103 -5.06 10.25 -3.33
CA TYR A 103 -5.51 10.46 -4.70
C TYR A 103 -4.44 11.10 -5.59
N GLY A 104 -3.26 11.37 -5.03
CA GLY A 104 -2.13 11.96 -5.73
C GLY A 104 -2.18 13.48 -5.83
N LYS A 105 -3.08 14.14 -5.07
CA LYS A 105 -3.06 15.60 -4.93
C LYS A 105 -1.81 15.98 -4.15
N GLN A 106 -1.01 16.85 -4.73
CA GLN A 106 0.23 17.31 -4.14
C GLN A 106 -0.02 18.27 -2.98
N LEU A 107 0.60 18.01 -1.83
CA LEU A 107 0.55 18.82 -0.62
C LEU A 107 1.85 19.60 -0.43
N ILE A 108 3.00 19.00 -0.80
CA ILE A 108 4.33 19.62 -0.79
C ILE A 108 4.84 19.61 -2.23
N SER A 109 5.31 20.76 -2.73
CA SER A 109 5.84 20.85 -4.09
C SER A 109 7.07 19.93 -4.28
N TRP A 110 7.15 19.27 -5.43
CA TRP A 110 8.34 18.50 -5.78
C TRP A 110 9.62 19.35 -5.86
N ASP A 111 9.48 20.66 -6.11
CA ASP A 111 10.62 21.58 -6.13
C ASP A 111 11.17 21.83 -4.72
N ASP A 112 10.32 21.66 -3.69
CA ASP A 112 10.71 21.80 -2.29
C ASP A 112 11.28 20.50 -1.70
N VAL A 113 11.22 19.37 -2.43
CA VAL A 113 11.76 18.08 -1.99
C VAL A 113 13.18 17.92 -2.53
N THR A 114 14.15 17.75 -1.64
CA THR A 114 15.59 17.75 -1.92
C THR A 114 16.27 16.44 -1.50
N ALA A 115 17.52 16.24 -1.91
CA ALA A 115 18.32 15.08 -1.51
C ALA A 115 18.67 15.04 0.00
N ASP A 116 18.50 16.15 0.72
CA ASP A 116 18.70 16.21 2.18
C ASP A 116 17.51 15.64 2.97
N ASP A 117 16.35 15.53 2.32
CA ASP A 117 15.15 14.95 2.91
C ASP A 117 15.26 13.43 3.02
N VAL A 118 14.61 12.90 4.03
CA VAL A 118 14.42 11.45 4.19
C VAL A 118 13.04 11.08 3.69
N LEU A 119 12.98 10.24 2.66
CA LEU A 119 11.72 9.82 2.08
C LEU A 119 11.34 8.40 2.50
N ILE A 120 10.07 8.23 2.84
CA ILE A 120 9.44 6.94 3.13
C ILE A 120 8.46 6.62 2.00
N ILE A 121 8.57 5.44 1.41
CA ILE A 121 7.57 4.91 0.48
C ILE A 121 6.48 4.21 1.28
N PRO A 122 5.19 4.52 1.07
CA PRO A 122 4.09 3.94 1.86
C PRO A 122 3.86 2.45 1.59
N ALA A 123 3.03 1.81 2.42
CA ALA A 123 2.74 0.38 2.30
C ALA A 123 2.08 -0.03 0.96
N PHE A 124 1.47 0.90 0.26
CA PHE A 124 0.88 0.70 -1.07
C PHE A 124 1.91 0.74 -2.21
N GLY A 125 3.17 1.09 -1.90
CA GLY A 125 4.21 1.32 -2.89
C GLY A 125 4.06 2.65 -3.62
N THR A 126 4.68 2.75 -4.77
CA THR A 126 4.59 3.92 -5.65
C THR A 126 4.72 3.52 -7.12
N THR A 127 4.54 4.47 -8.03
CA THR A 127 4.66 4.23 -9.47
C THR A 127 6.13 4.27 -9.92
N ILE A 128 6.44 3.58 -11.01
CA ILE A 128 7.79 3.56 -11.62
C ILE A 128 8.23 4.98 -12.00
N GLU A 129 7.29 5.82 -12.47
CA GLU A 129 7.57 7.19 -12.86
C GLU A 129 8.01 8.05 -11.66
N LEU A 130 7.35 7.85 -10.50
CA LEU A 130 7.74 8.54 -9.27
C LEU A 130 9.08 8.03 -8.74
N GLU A 131 9.34 6.74 -8.80
CA GLU A 131 10.66 6.18 -8.46
C GLU A 131 11.76 6.79 -9.33
N ALA A 132 11.52 6.90 -10.64
CA ALA A 132 12.46 7.52 -11.57
C ALA A 132 12.68 9.01 -11.26
N LEU A 133 11.63 9.75 -10.91
CA LEU A 133 11.73 11.15 -10.48
C LEU A 133 12.58 11.30 -9.21
N LEU A 134 12.32 10.48 -8.20
CA LEU A 134 13.07 10.49 -6.94
C LEU A 134 14.54 10.15 -7.15
N LYS A 135 14.82 9.16 -7.97
CA LYS A 135 16.19 8.79 -8.37
C LYS A 135 16.90 9.97 -9.09
N LYS A 136 16.20 10.66 -10.01
CA LYS A 136 16.73 11.84 -10.69
C LYS A 136 17.04 12.98 -9.73
N LYS A 137 16.28 13.11 -8.65
CA LYS A 137 16.51 14.09 -7.57
C LYS A 137 17.62 13.65 -6.58
N GLY A 138 18.19 12.46 -6.73
CA GLY A 138 19.20 11.92 -5.81
C GLY A 138 18.62 11.47 -4.46
N ILE A 139 17.31 11.21 -4.39
CA ILE A 139 16.62 10.78 -3.16
C ILE A 139 16.59 9.25 -3.13
N PRO A 140 17.28 8.59 -2.16
CA PRO A 140 17.25 7.13 -2.05
C PRO A 140 15.87 6.66 -1.56
N THR A 141 15.30 5.69 -2.26
CA THR A 141 13.96 5.13 -1.94
C THR A 141 14.03 3.78 -1.25
N GLU A 142 15.16 3.06 -1.35
CA GLU A 142 15.28 1.67 -0.90
C GLU A 142 15.33 1.54 0.62
N LYS A 143 15.99 2.48 1.31
CA LYS A 143 16.27 2.38 2.75
C LYS A 143 14.99 2.37 3.62
N TYR A 144 14.01 3.18 3.25
CA TYR A 144 12.75 3.32 3.97
C TYR A 144 11.56 2.99 3.07
N ASN A 145 11.72 1.98 2.23
CA ASN A 145 10.62 1.42 1.44
C ASN A 145 9.77 0.51 2.32
N THR A 146 8.51 0.87 2.49
CA THR A 146 7.55 0.10 3.30
C THR A 146 6.56 -0.67 2.45
N THR A 147 6.77 -0.74 1.13
CA THR A 147 5.87 -1.48 0.23
C THR A 147 5.57 -2.88 0.79
N CYS A 148 4.30 -3.18 0.89
CA CYS A 148 3.88 -4.46 1.44
C CYS A 148 4.31 -5.61 0.52
N PRO A 149 4.95 -6.67 1.03
CA PRO A 149 5.37 -7.81 0.20
C PRO A 149 4.21 -8.48 -0.56
N PHE A 150 2.97 -8.32 -0.10
CA PHE A 150 1.80 -8.81 -0.83
C PHE A 150 1.46 -7.94 -2.04
N VAL A 151 1.72 -6.64 -1.99
CA VAL A 151 1.61 -5.72 -3.13
C VAL A 151 2.67 -6.06 -4.17
N GLU A 152 3.93 -6.22 -3.75
CA GLU A 152 5.02 -6.64 -4.65
C GLU A 152 4.75 -8.00 -5.33
N LYS A 153 4.11 -8.94 -4.62
CA LYS A 153 3.69 -10.20 -5.23
C LYS A 153 2.70 -10.03 -6.37
N VAL A 154 1.78 -9.06 -6.29
CA VAL A 154 0.85 -8.74 -7.37
C VAL A 154 1.63 -8.23 -8.58
N TRP A 155 2.58 -7.31 -8.39
CA TRP A 155 3.41 -6.76 -9.44
C TRP A 155 4.24 -7.85 -10.14
N ASN A 156 4.96 -8.67 -9.37
CA ASN A 156 5.75 -9.80 -9.88
C ASN A 156 4.89 -10.83 -10.63
N ARG A 157 3.64 -11.06 -10.17
CA ARG A 157 2.71 -11.95 -10.87
C ARG A 157 2.25 -11.35 -12.19
N SER A 158 1.97 -10.05 -12.24
CA SER A 158 1.61 -9.35 -13.46
C SER A 158 2.72 -9.43 -14.51
N GLU A 159 3.98 -9.19 -14.12
CA GLU A 159 5.13 -9.33 -15.00
C GLU A 159 5.24 -10.78 -15.58
N LYS A 160 5.06 -11.78 -14.72
CA LYS A 160 5.06 -13.19 -15.18
C LYS A 160 3.95 -13.46 -16.19
N LEU A 161 2.74 -12.96 -15.93
CA LEU A 161 1.60 -13.10 -16.84
C LEU A 161 1.87 -12.42 -18.18
N GLY A 162 2.54 -11.27 -18.19
CA GLY A 162 2.95 -10.59 -19.42
C GLY A 162 3.92 -11.42 -20.26
N LYS A 163 4.91 -12.06 -19.63
CA LYS A 163 5.84 -13.00 -20.31
C LYS A 163 5.11 -14.20 -20.92
N GLU A 164 3.96 -14.56 -20.39
CA GLU A 164 3.07 -15.61 -20.90
C GLU A 164 2.03 -15.07 -21.92
N ASN A 165 2.18 -13.83 -22.42
CA ASN A 165 1.25 -13.13 -23.32
C ASN A 165 -0.18 -12.98 -22.77
N ASN A 166 -0.34 -12.90 -21.46
CA ASN A 166 -1.63 -12.61 -20.85
C ASN A 166 -1.83 -11.10 -20.68
N THR A 167 -3.09 -10.67 -20.74
CA THR A 167 -3.52 -9.32 -20.39
C THR A 167 -3.93 -9.28 -18.91
N VAL A 168 -3.52 -8.25 -18.20
CA VAL A 168 -3.84 -8.03 -16.78
C VAL A 168 -4.99 -7.04 -16.66
N ILE A 169 -6.09 -7.46 -16.06
CA ILE A 169 -7.22 -6.59 -15.73
C ILE A 169 -7.13 -6.23 -14.25
N ILE A 170 -7.02 -4.95 -13.95
CA ILE A 170 -6.91 -4.42 -12.59
C ILE A 170 -8.26 -3.83 -12.20
N HIS A 171 -8.91 -4.39 -11.18
CA HIS A 171 -10.15 -3.84 -10.64
C HIS A 171 -9.85 -2.92 -9.46
N GLY A 172 -10.06 -1.62 -9.64
CA GLY A 172 -9.80 -0.62 -8.61
C GLY A 172 -10.13 0.80 -9.06
N LYS A 173 -10.25 1.73 -8.11
CA LYS A 173 -10.45 3.15 -8.43
C LYS A 173 -9.20 3.69 -9.14
N PRO A 174 -9.29 4.19 -10.39
CA PRO A 174 -8.11 4.60 -11.17
C PRO A 174 -7.26 5.69 -10.50
N SER A 175 -7.88 6.57 -9.71
CA SER A 175 -7.18 7.63 -8.99
C SER A 175 -6.51 7.19 -7.69
N HIS A 176 -6.83 5.99 -7.19
CA HIS A 176 -6.30 5.50 -5.92
C HIS A 176 -4.82 5.12 -6.06
N GLU A 177 -3.99 5.46 -5.07
CA GLU A 177 -2.54 5.25 -5.13
C GLU A 177 -2.12 3.80 -5.36
N GLU A 178 -2.76 2.83 -4.69
CA GLU A 178 -2.47 1.41 -4.88
C GLU A 178 -2.82 0.94 -6.31
N THR A 179 -3.94 1.43 -6.87
CA THR A 179 -4.33 1.12 -8.25
C THR A 179 -3.34 1.70 -9.24
N ARG A 180 -2.89 2.95 -9.03
CA ARG A 180 -1.89 3.61 -9.88
C ARG A 180 -0.55 2.90 -9.82
N ALA A 181 -0.07 2.55 -8.62
CA ALA A 181 1.17 1.80 -8.44
C ALA A 181 1.09 0.43 -9.13
N THR A 182 0.01 -0.32 -8.87
CA THR A 182 -0.20 -1.64 -9.49
C THR A 182 -0.29 -1.53 -11.01
N PHE A 183 -0.99 -0.52 -11.55
CA PHE A 183 -1.07 -0.32 -13.00
C PHE A 183 0.28 0.05 -13.59
N SER A 184 1.04 0.96 -12.98
CA SER A 184 2.37 1.35 -13.45
C SER A 184 3.32 0.15 -13.51
N HIS A 185 3.39 -0.64 -12.44
CA HIS A 185 4.24 -1.85 -12.42
C HIS A 185 3.73 -2.96 -13.36
N SER A 186 2.42 -3.17 -13.45
CA SER A 186 1.86 -4.19 -14.35
C SER A 186 2.07 -3.83 -15.82
N SER A 187 1.83 -2.56 -16.20
CA SER A 187 1.97 -2.10 -17.59
C SER A 187 3.41 -2.01 -18.09
N SER A 188 4.41 -2.07 -17.19
CA SER A 188 5.81 -2.17 -17.59
C SER A 188 6.20 -3.56 -18.12
N GLY A 189 5.42 -4.59 -17.84
CA GLY A 189 5.74 -5.98 -18.21
C GLY A 189 4.59 -6.76 -18.82
N ALA A 190 3.37 -6.24 -18.84
CA ALA A 190 2.18 -6.89 -19.37
C ALA A 190 1.19 -5.88 -19.95
N LYS A 191 0.46 -6.27 -21.00
CA LYS A 191 -0.72 -5.53 -21.43
C LYS A 191 -1.68 -5.41 -20.23
N SER A 192 -2.05 -4.19 -19.86
CA SER A 192 -2.79 -3.94 -18.62
C SER A 192 -3.89 -2.92 -18.83
N ILE A 193 -5.02 -3.11 -18.13
CA ILE A 193 -6.13 -2.16 -18.11
C ILE A 193 -6.73 -2.06 -16.70
N VAL A 194 -7.13 -0.85 -16.32
CA VAL A 194 -7.85 -0.59 -15.07
C VAL A 194 -9.33 -0.43 -15.35
N ILE A 195 -10.14 -1.19 -14.64
CA ILE A 195 -11.61 -1.07 -14.58
C ILE A 195 -12.02 -0.68 -13.15
N LYS A 196 -12.98 0.25 -13.01
CA LYS A 196 -13.35 0.77 -11.68
C LYS A 196 -14.45 -0.04 -10.98
N ASP A 197 -15.34 -0.70 -11.77
CA ASP A 197 -16.51 -1.40 -11.24
C ASP A 197 -17.01 -2.49 -12.21
N MET A 198 -18.07 -3.20 -11.81
CA MET A 198 -18.67 -4.27 -12.62
C MET A 198 -19.30 -3.77 -13.91
N ASN A 199 -19.78 -2.52 -13.97
CA ASN A 199 -20.33 -1.97 -15.20
C ASN A 199 -19.22 -1.80 -16.25
N GLU A 200 -18.05 -1.33 -15.84
CA GLU A 200 -16.88 -1.26 -16.73
C GLU A 200 -16.35 -2.66 -17.09
N ALA A 201 -16.47 -3.65 -16.20
CA ALA A 201 -16.14 -5.03 -16.56
C ALA A 201 -17.05 -5.57 -17.67
N ILE A 202 -18.36 -5.33 -17.60
CA ILE A 202 -19.33 -5.70 -18.63
C ILE A 202 -19.04 -4.94 -19.93
N LEU A 203 -18.74 -3.67 -19.83
CA LEU A 203 -18.37 -2.83 -20.97
C LEU A 203 -17.10 -3.36 -21.65
N LEU A 204 -16.05 -3.65 -20.90
CA LEU A 204 -14.82 -4.23 -21.44
C LEU A 204 -15.08 -5.58 -22.12
N ALA A 205 -15.93 -6.43 -21.51
CA ALA A 205 -16.31 -7.70 -22.10
C ALA A 205 -17.03 -7.54 -23.45
N SER A 206 -17.86 -6.48 -23.64
CA SER A 206 -18.53 -6.21 -24.92
C SER A 206 -17.54 -5.80 -26.03
N PHE A 207 -16.46 -5.08 -25.69
CA PHE A 207 -15.37 -4.81 -26.64
C PHE A 207 -14.62 -6.08 -27.01
N ILE A 208 -14.27 -6.91 -26.02
CA ILE A 208 -13.54 -8.20 -26.25
C ILE A 208 -14.35 -9.14 -27.16
N LYS A 209 -15.68 -9.14 -27.05
CA LYS A 209 -16.57 -9.94 -27.89
C LYS A 209 -16.84 -9.36 -29.27
N GLY A 210 -16.37 -8.15 -29.57
CA GLY A 210 -16.70 -7.44 -30.79
C GLY A 210 -18.14 -6.94 -30.90
N GLU A 211 -18.83 -6.84 -29.76
CA GLU A 211 -20.22 -6.29 -29.67
C GLU A 211 -20.21 -4.76 -29.72
N ARG A 212 -19.04 -4.11 -29.58
CA ARG A 212 -18.81 -2.68 -29.68
C ARG A 212 -17.62 -2.39 -30.58
N ASP A 213 -17.69 -1.23 -31.26
CA ASP A 213 -16.59 -0.73 -32.07
C ASP A 213 -15.42 -0.30 -31.17
N PHE A 214 -14.23 -0.77 -31.50
CA PHE A 214 -13.01 -0.44 -30.75
C PHE A 214 -12.65 1.05 -30.87
N ASP A 215 -13.13 1.75 -31.89
CA ASP A 215 -12.95 3.19 -32.04
C ASP A 215 -13.55 3.99 -30.87
N GLU A 216 -14.54 3.42 -30.17
CA GLU A 216 -15.13 4.02 -28.98
C GLU A 216 -14.34 3.76 -27.69
N PHE A 217 -13.35 2.84 -27.71
CA PHE A 217 -12.66 2.34 -26.52
C PHE A 217 -12.03 3.47 -25.70
N ASP A 218 -11.37 4.41 -26.35
CA ASP A 218 -10.74 5.56 -25.71
C ASP A 218 -11.73 6.46 -24.96
N SER A 219 -12.98 6.53 -25.40
CA SER A 219 -14.01 7.35 -24.73
C SER A 219 -14.30 6.86 -23.30
N TYR A 220 -14.06 5.56 -23.04
CA TYR A 220 -14.31 4.91 -21.75
C TYR A 220 -13.05 4.69 -20.93
N PHE A 221 -11.92 4.33 -21.58
CA PHE A 221 -10.73 3.80 -20.89
C PHE A 221 -9.46 4.63 -21.09
N LYS A 222 -9.53 5.81 -21.71
CA LYS A 222 -8.37 6.67 -21.97
C LYS A 222 -7.51 6.88 -20.72
N GLY A 223 -6.21 6.62 -20.86
CA GLY A 223 -5.23 6.77 -19.78
C GLY A 223 -5.31 5.69 -18.70
N ARG A 224 -6.09 4.62 -18.93
CA ARG A 224 -6.27 3.51 -17.99
C ARG A 224 -5.86 2.16 -18.56
N TYR A 225 -5.18 2.15 -19.70
CA TYR A 225 -4.63 0.94 -20.32
C TYR A 225 -3.21 1.20 -20.81
N SER A 226 -2.41 0.15 -20.94
CA SER A 226 -1.04 0.22 -21.44
C SER A 226 -1.01 0.53 -22.93
N SER A 227 0.07 1.18 -23.41
CA SER A 227 0.21 1.61 -24.81
C SER A 227 0.18 0.47 -25.85
N ASP A 228 0.48 -0.74 -25.40
CA ASP A 228 0.49 -1.98 -26.21
C ASP A 228 -0.82 -2.79 -26.09
N PHE A 229 -1.85 -2.20 -25.47
CA PHE A 229 -3.17 -2.80 -25.32
C PHE A 229 -3.96 -2.67 -26.63
N ASN A 230 -3.89 -3.71 -27.47
CA ASN A 230 -4.60 -3.83 -28.75
C ASN A 230 -5.27 -5.19 -28.86
#